data_16fb1c312ebedb2b8f4741f052db269a
#
_entry.id   16fb1c312ebedb2b8f4741f052db269a
#
_cell.length_a   1.000
_cell.length_b   1.000
_cell.length_c   1.000
_cell.angle_alpha   90.00
_cell.angle_beta   90.00
_cell.angle_gamma   90.00
#
_symmetry.space_group_name_H-M   'P 1'
#
loop_
_entity.id
_entity.type
_entity.pdbx_description
1 polymer ?
#
loop_
_entity_poly.entity_id
_entity_poly.type
_entity_poly.pdbx_seq_one_letter_code
_entity_poly.pdbx_strand_id
1 'polypeptide(L)'
;MGKVGEKLDIDFVVSTGDNFYDNGLTSEHDAAFEESFSNIYTAKSLQKQWYSVLGNHDYRGDAEAQLSPVLKEIDSRWFCLRSFIVDSELAEIFFVDTTPFVQEYFTESAGHKYDWRGINPPKSYIINLLKDLEMALRESTAKWKIVVGHHAIRSIGHHGDTQELISQLLPILQANNVDFYMNGHDHCLEHISDTQSPIQFLTSGAGSKAWRGDIKETNRRGLNFFYDGQGFMSVQLTQTYSNVEFYDVSGKVLHRIISSKQLHSSI
;
A
#
# COMPACT_ATOMS: atom_id res chain seq x y z
N MET A 1 3.56 15.30 6.42
CA MET A 1 3.52 15.08 4.95
C MET A 1 3.69 16.39 4.17
N GLY A 2 2.84 17.42 4.31
CA GLY A 2 2.86 18.62 3.47
C GLY A 2 4.22 19.29 3.30
N LYS A 3 4.97 19.55 4.40
CA LYS A 3 6.31 20.16 4.34
C LYS A 3 7.34 19.29 3.60
N VAL A 4 7.27 17.97 3.77
CA VAL A 4 8.16 17.03 3.06
C VAL A 4 7.78 16.96 1.59
N GLY A 5 6.47 16.90 1.28
CA GLY A 5 5.97 16.91 -0.08
C GLY A 5 6.35 18.18 -0.86
N GLU A 6 6.33 19.35 -0.20
CA GLU A 6 6.81 20.60 -0.79
C GLU A 6 8.32 20.56 -1.08
N LYS A 7 9.10 20.08 -0.10
CA LYS A 7 10.57 19.95 -0.24
C LYS A 7 10.99 19.02 -1.37
N LEU A 8 10.26 17.93 -1.55
CA LEU A 8 10.56 16.89 -2.54
C LEU A 8 9.89 17.14 -3.90
N ASP A 9 8.99 18.14 -3.98
CA ASP A 9 8.14 18.39 -5.16
C ASP A 9 7.48 17.10 -5.68
N ILE A 10 6.68 16.47 -4.81
CA ILE A 10 6.10 15.17 -5.08
C ILE A 10 5.13 15.20 -6.28
N ASP A 11 5.10 14.12 -7.06
CA ASP A 11 4.21 13.96 -8.20
C ASP A 11 2.81 13.52 -7.80
N PHE A 12 2.70 12.61 -6.84
CA PHE A 12 1.43 12.04 -6.35
C PHE A 12 1.58 11.47 -4.94
N VAL A 13 0.47 11.03 -4.37
CA VAL A 13 0.43 10.36 -3.06
C VAL A 13 -0.17 8.95 -3.22
N VAL A 14 0.32 8.02 -2.42
CA VAL A 14 -0.21 6.66 -2.32
C VAL A 14 -0.84 6.46 -0.95
N SER A 15 -2.09 5.97 -0.91
CA SER A 15 -2.71 5.44 0.29
C SER A 15 -2.70 3.92 0.26
N THR A 16 -2.20 3.33 1.34
CA THR A 16 -2.03 1.88 1.48
C THR A 16 -3.25 1.17 2.09
N GLY A 17 -4.44 1.79 1.98
CA GLY A 17 -5.70 1.21 2.45
C GLY A 17 -6.05 1.58 3.89
N ASP A 18 -7.20 1.08 4.36
CA ASP A 18 -7.87 1.51 5.57
C ASP A 18 -8.08 3.04 5.55
N ASN A 19 -8.70 3.48 4.47
CA ASN A 19 -8.84 4.90 4.16
C ASN A 19 -9.79 5.60 5.13
N PHE A 20 -10.81 4.87 5.62
CA PHE A 20 -11.85 5.41 6.50
C PHE A 20 -12.13 4.47 7.68
N TYR A 21 -11.79 4.91 8.88
CA TYR A 21 -12.03 4.20 10.13
C TYR A 21 -13.37 4.59 10.76
N ASP A 22 -13.99 3.65 11.58
CA ASP A 22 -13.51 2.27 11.82
C ASP A 22 -14.10 1.26 10.84
N ASN A 23 -15.12 1.62 10.06
CA ASN A 23 -15.91 0.70 9.23
C ASN A 23 -16.14 1.23 7.81
N GLY A 24 -15.14 1.86 7.19
CA GLY A 24 -15.24 2.39 5.83
C GLY A 24 -16.27 3.51 5.69
N LEU A 25 -16.62 3.85 4.46
CA LEU A 25 -17.73 4.75 4.14
C LEU A 25 -19.06 3.99 4.16
N THR A 26 -20.14 4.68 4.46
CA THR A 26 -21.51 4.13 4.42
C THR A 26 -22.19 4.35 3.06
N SER A 27 -21.70 5.28 2.28
CA SER A 27 -22.14 5.60 0.92
C SER A 27 -21.15 6.56 0.25
N GLU A 28 -21.33 6.82 -1.04
CA GLU A 28 -20.58 7.83 -1.81
C GLU A 28 -20.86 9.28 -1.39
N HIS A 29 -21.86 9.51 -0.52
CA HIS A 29 -22.20 10.80 0.06
C HIS A 29 -21.93 10.87 1.56
N ASP A 30 -21.14 9.93 2.10
CA ASP A 30 -20.75 9.92 3.51
C ASP A 30 -19.85 11.12 3.81
N ALA A 31 -20.23 11.92 4.80
CA ALA A 31 -19.46 13.08 5.25
C ALA A 31 -18.04 12.70 5.71
N ALA A 32 -17.81 11.47 6.13
CA ALA A 32 -16.50 10.97 6.53
C ALA A 32 -15.45 11.09 5.41
N PHE A 33 -15.86 11.11 4.14
CA PHE A 33 -14.93 11.34 3.03
C PHE A 33 -14.30 12.75 3.11
N GLU A 34 -15.13 13.78 3.27
CA GLU A 34 -14.61 15.14 3.41
C GLU A 34 -13.89 15.34 4.75
N GLU A 35 -14.43 14.82 5.84
CA GLU A 35 -13.89 14.99 7.18
C GLU A 35 -12.54 14.30 7.39
N SER A 36 -12.30 13.16 6.73
CA SER A 36 -11.08 12.36 6.92
C SER A 36 -10.07 12.50 5.77
N PHE A 37 -10.50 12.98 4.60
CA PHE A 37 -9.63 13.16 3.43
C PHE A 37 -9.55 14.62 2.98
N SER A 38 -10.62 15.19 2.43
CA SER A 38 -10.57 16.50 1.77
C SER A 38 -10.14 17.62 2.71
N ASN A 39 -10.68 17.63 3.93
CA ASN A 39 -10.44 18.66 4.94
C ASN A 39 -9.15 18.42 5.77
N ILE A 40 -8.54 17.23 5.66
CA ILE A 40 -7.30 16.89 6.38
C ILE A 40 -6.07 17.17 5.54
N TYR A 41 -6.07 16.74 4.27
CA TYR A 41 -4.90 16.87 3.41
C TYR A 41 -4.90 18.17 2.61
N THR A 42 -4.92 19.31 3.31
CA THR A 42 -5.10 20.65 2.73
C THR A 42 -3.80 21.34 2.32
N ALA A 43 -2.63 20.81 2.67
CA ALA A 43 -1.35 21.37 2.26
C ALA A 43 -1.23 21.45 0.74
N LYS A 44 -0.68 22.58 0.21
CA LYS A 44 -0.58 22.83 -1.24
C LYS A 44 0.16 21.70 -1.98
N SER A 45 1.22 21.16 -1.40
CA SER A 45 2.00 20.05 -1.97
C SER A 45 1.24 18.72 -2.03
N LEU A 46 0.16 18.57 -1.27
CA LEU A 46 -0.70 17.38 -1.25
C LEU A 46 -1.91 17.50 -2.17
N GLN A 47 -2.04 18.63 -2.91
CA GLN A 47 -3.07 18.84 -3.93
C GLN A 47 -2.64 18.18 -5.26
N LYS A 48 -2.30 16.89 -5.18
CA LYS A 48 -1.87 16.02 -6.27
C LYS A 48 -2.81 14.83 -6.35
N GLN A 49 -2.68 13.98 -7.36
CA GLN A 49 -3.44 12.73 -7.43
C GLN A 49 -3.11 11.84 -6.23
N TRP A 50 -4.12 11.25 -5.62
CA TRP A 50 -4.01 10.21 -4.60
C TRP A 50 -4.49 8.90 -5.18
N TYR A 51 -3.58 7.92 -5.21
CA TYR A 51 -3.86 6.55 -5.63
C TYR A 51 -4.05 5.69 -4.39
N SER A 52 -5.22 5.09 -4.23
CA SER A 52 -5.60 4.38 -3.01
C SER A 52 -5.94 2.92 -3.30
N VAL A 53 -5.53 2.02 -2.42
CA VAL A 53 -6.06 0.66 -2.33
C VAL A 53 -7.12 0.58 -1.22
N LEU A 54 -7.96 -0.46 -1.26
CA LEU A 54 -8.87 -0.78 -0.16
C LEU A 54 -8.15 -1.60 0.91
N GLY A 55 -8.45 -1.32 2.17
CA GLY A 55 -8.07 -2.16 3.30
C GLY A 55 -9.26 -2.89 3.93
N ASN A 56 -9.03 -3.69 4.95
CA ASN A 56 -10.09 -4.47 5.57
C ASN A 56 -11.15 -3.62 6.29
N HIS A 57 -10.78 -2.44 6.82
CA HIS A 57 -11.74 -1.51 7.38
C HIS A 57 -12.65 -0.91 6.31
N ASP A 58 -12.14 -0.67 5.12
CA ASP A 58 -12.93 -0.16 4.00
C ASP A 58 -14.01 -1.16 3.55
N TYR A 59 -13.70 -2.44 3.61
CA TYR A 59 -14.64 -3.54 3.33
C TYR A 59 -15.71 -3.75 4.41
N ARG A 60 -15.53 -3.20 5.61
CA ARG A 60 -16.57 -3.24 6.67
C ARG A 60 -17.71 -2.27 6.41
N GLY A 61 -17.49 -1.28 5.54
CA GLY A 61 -18.50 -0.33 5.07
C GLY A 61 -19.00 -0.66 3.67
N ASP A 62 -19.35 0.36 2.94
CA ASP A 62 -19.67 0.31 1.51
C ASP A 62 -18.38 0.43 0.69
N ALA A 63 -17.77 -0.70 0.35
CA ALA A 63 -16.52 -0.71 -0.43
C ALA A 63 -16.72 -0.11 -1.84
N GLU A 64 -17.90 -0.30 -2.45
CA GLU A 64 -18.23 0.26 -3.76
C GLU A 64 -18.30 1.79 -3.73
N ALA A 65 -18.67 2.38 -2.58
CA ALA A 65 -18.68 3.83 -2.43
C ALA A 65 -17.29 4.44 -2.67
N GLN A 66 -16.22 3.79 -2.20
CA GLN A 66 -14.85 4.29 -2.39
C GLN A 66 -14.36 4.17 -3.84
N LEU A 67 -14.97 3.28 -4.62
CA LEU A 67 -14.69 3.07 -6.04
C LEU A 67 -15.55 3.97 -6.94
N SER A 68 -16.54 4.65 -6.37
CA SER A 68 -17.50 5.48 -7.11
C SER A 68 -16.81 6.69 -7.74
N PRO A 69 -17.14 7.03 -9.00
CA PRO A 69 -16.71 8.27 -9.63
C PRO A 69 -17.22 9.53 -8.91
N VAL A 70 -18.28 9.42 -8.11
CA VAL A 70 -18.83 10.53 -7.31
C VAL A 70 -17.80 11.10 -6.35
N LEU A 71 -17.02 10.26 -5.67
CA LEU A 71 -15.96 10.77 -4.80
C LEU A 71 -14.91 11.60 -5.55
N LYS A 72 -14.60 11.23 -6.79
CA LYS A 72 -13.70 12.00 -7.65
C LYS A 72 -14.34 13.33 -8.12
N GLU A 73 -15.66 13.40 -8.22
CA GLU A 73 -16.38 14.66 -8.48
C GLU A 73 -16.34 15.59 -7.25
N ILE A 74 -16.43 15.02 -6.03
CA ILE A 74 -16.32 15.77 -4.77
C ILE A 74 -14.88 16.27 -4.57
N ASP A 75 -13.89 15.40 -4.77
CA ASP A 75 -12.47 15.76 -4.69
C ASP A 75 -11.68 15.07 -5.81
N SER A 76 -11.26 15.85 -6.80
CA SER A 76 -10.59 15.33 -8.01
C SER A 76 -9.26 14.62 -7.76
N ARG A 77 -8.70 14.77 -6.56
CA ARG A 77 -7.48 14.06 -6.14
C ARG A 77 -7.72 12.60 -5.87
N TRP A 78 -8.96 12.19 -5.53
CA TRP A 78 -9.26 10.81 -5.15
C TRP A 78 -9.26 9.87 -6.36
N PHE A 79 -8.52 8.76 -6.23
CA PHE A 79 -8.56 7.66 -7.18
C PHE A 79 -8.40 6.33 -6.43
N CYS A 80 -9.43 5.52 -6.44
CA CYS A 80 -9.45 4.20 -5.84
C CYS A 80 -10.13 3.21 -6.78
N LEU A 81 -9.47 2.11 -7.05
CA LEU A 81 -10.04 0.93 -7.72
C LEU A 81 -9.55 -0.31 -6.99
N ARG A 82 -10.19 -1.46 -7.24
CA ARG A 82 -9.76 -2.73 -6.62
C ARG A 82 -8.36 -3.12 -7.02
N SER A 83 -8.04 -2.99 -8.31
CA SER A 83 -6.68 -3.19 -8.81
C SER A 83 -6.47 -2.37 -10.08
N PHE A 84 -5.30 -1.76 -10.21
CA PHE A 84 -4.94 -0.92 -11.35
C PHE A 84 -3.42 -0.73 -11.41
N ILE A 85 -2.95 -0.16 -12.50
CA ILE A 85 -1.53 0.13 -12.73
C ILE A 85 -1.37 1.62 -12.99
N VAL A 86 -0.36 2.21 -12.36
CA VAL A 86 0.10 3.57 -12.66
C VAL A 86 1.48 3.47 -13.32
N ASP A 87 1.55 3.94 -14.56
CA ASP A 87 2.80 4.07 -15.30
C ASP A 87 3.34 5.50 -15.13
N SER A 88 4.57 5.63 -14.69
CA SER A 88 5.24 6.88 -14.39
C SER A 88 6.62 6.99 -15.07
N GLU A 89 6.77 6.58 -16.31
CA GLU A 89 8.02 6.57 -17.11
C GLU A 89 9.17 5.76 -16.49
N LEU A 90 9.44 5.93 -15.19
CA LEU A 90 10.52 5.25 -14.46
C LEU A 90 10.04 4.01 -13.75
N ALA A 91 8.78 3.96 -13.37
CA ALA A 91 8.21 2.89 -12.58
C ALA A 91 6.80 2.53 -13.05
N GLU A 92 6.49 1.27 -13.05
CA GLU A 92 5.12 0.78 -13.03
C GLU A 92 4.75 0.37 -11.61
N ILE A 93 3.64 0.95 -11.12
CA ILE A 93 3.14 0.72 -9.77
C ILE A 93 1.83 -0.05 -9.88
N PHE A 94 1.86 -1.29 -9.40
CA PHE A 94 0.75 -2.23 -9.45
C PHE A 94 0.00 -2.19 -8.12
N PHE A 95 -1.21 -1.67 -8.13
CA PHE A 95 -2.10 -1.62 -6.98
C PHE A 95 -2.94 -2.89 -6.94
N VAL A 96 -2.92 -3.58 -5.79
CA VAL A 96 -3.51 -4.92 -5.65
C VAL A 96 -4.45 -4.96 -4.45
N ASP A 97 -5.69 -5.36 -4.69
CA ASP A 97 -6.67 -5.60 -3.65
C ASP A 97 -6.32 -6.89 -2.87
N THR A 98 -5.79 -6.72 -1.67
CA THR A 98 -5.31 -7.84 -0.85
C THR A 98 -6.32 -8.33 0.19
N THR A 99 -7.37 -7.58 0.48
CA THR A 99 -8.37 -7.95 1.49
C THR A 99 -9.05 -9.29 1.17
N PRO A 100 -9.43 -9.60 -0.09
CA PRO A 100 -10.05 -10.88 -0.41
C PRO A 100 -9.17 -12.12 -0.24
N PHE A 101 -7.84 -11.95 -0.07
CA PHE A 101 -6.95 -13.09 0.18
C PHE A 101 -7.09 -13.66 1.58
N VAL A 102 -7.42 -12.83 2.57
CA VAL A 102 -7.49 -13.22 3.99
C VAL A 102 -8.77 -14.01 4.26
N GLN A 103 -8.62 -15.33 4.37
CA GLN A 103 -9.76 -16.25 4.47
C GLN A 103 -10.59 -16.04 5.73
N GLU A 104 -9.98 -15.59 6.82
CA GLU A 104 -10.67 -15.30 8.08
C GLU A 104 -11.82 -14.31 7.89
N TYR A 105 -11.70 -13.33 6.99
CA TYR A 105 -12.73 -12.31 6.77
C TYR A 105 -14.03 -12.85 6.13
N PHE A 106 -14.00 -14.07 5.60
CA PHE A 106 -15.19 -14.75 5.09
C PHE A 106 -15.87 -15.64 6.12
N THR A 107 -15.39 -15.67 7.36
CA THR A 107 -15.92 -16.51 8.44
C THR A 107 -16.68 -15.68 9.47
N GLU A 108 -17.60 -16.31 10.21
CA GLU A 108 -18.32 -15.65 11.32
C GLU A 108 -17.37 -15.25 12.46
N SER A 109 -16.22 -15.90 12.59
CA SER A 109 -15.20 -15.60 13.59
C SER A 109 -14.50 -14.25 13.36
N ALA A 110 -14.61 -13.64 12.18
CA ALA A 110 -14.09 -12.31 11.91
C ALA A 110 -14.73 -11.20 12.76
N GLY A 111 -15.91 -11.44 13.36
CA GLY A 111 -16.62 -10.49 14.22
C GLY A 111 -17.16 -9.24 13.51
N HIS A 112 -16.98 -9.15 12.20
CA HIS A 112 -17.42 -8.05 11.35
C HIS A 112 -18.13 -8.57 10.11
N LYS A 113 -19.03 -7.75 9.55
CA LYS A 113 -19.54 -7.96 8.19
C LYS A 113 -18.62 -7.25 7.21
N TYR A 114 -18.40 -7.88 6.07
CA TYR A 114 -17.61 -7.33 4.98
C TYR A 114 -18.47 -7.21 3.71
N ASP A 115 -18.24 -6.17 2.94
CA ASP A 115 -18.91 -5.94 1.66
C ASP A 115 -18.17 -6.69 0.54
N TRP A 116 -18.67 -7.86 0.20
CA TRP A 116 -18.11 -8.71 -0.86
C TRP A 116 -18.73 -8.50 -2.23
N ARG A 117 -19.45 -7.37 -2.46
CA ARG A 117 -19.94 -7.05 -3.81
C ARG A 117 -18.75 -6.97 -4.79
N GLY A 118 -18.91 -7.51 -5.97
CA GLY A 118 -17.85 -7.58 -6.98
C GLY A 118 -16.72 -8.60 -6.72
N ILE A 119 -16.70 -9.28 -5.57
CA ILE A 119 -15.68 -10.26 -5.20
C ILE A 119 -16.16 -11.71 -5.38
N ASN A 120 -17.46 -11.97 -5.35
CA ASN A 120 -18.00 -13.32 -5.38
C ASN A 120 -18.00 -13.97 -6.79
N PRO A 121 -17.52 -15.23 -6.90
CA PRO A 121 -16.92 -16.04 -5.85
C PRO A 121 -15.46 -15.66 -5.58
N PRO A 122 -15.02 -15.55 -4.30
CA PRO A 122 -13.69 -15.03 -3.95
C PRO A 122 -12.53 -15.76 -4.61
N LYS A 123 -12.61 -17.08 -4.66
CA LYS A 123 -11.55 -17.91 -5.29
C LYS A 123 -11.34 -17.56 -6.76
N SER A 124 -12.40 -17.36 -7.51
CA SER A 124 -12.31 -16.99 -8.93
C SER A 124 -11.77 -15.57 -9.09
N TYR A 125 -12.18 -14.66 -8.22
CA TYR A 125 -11.67 -13.29 -8.19
C TYR A 125 -10.14 -13.28 -7.99
N ILE A 126 -9.64 -13.97 -6.95
CA ILE A 126 -8.22 -14.06 -6.63
C ILE A 126 -7.42 -14.69 -7.78
N ILE A 127 -7.93 -15.78 -8.37
CA ILE A 127 -7.25 -16.44 -9.51
C ILE A 127 -7.10 -15.48 -10.69
N ASN A 128 -8.15 -14.74 -11.03
CA ASN A 128 -8.12 -13.79 -12.14
C ASN A 128 -7.17 -12.61 -11.82
N LEU A 129 -7.27 -12.05 -10.62
CA LEU A 129 -6.39 -10.98 -10.14
C LEU A 129 -4.91 -11.37 -10.24
N LEU A 130 -4.54 -12.55 -9.73
CA LEU A 130 -3.15 -13.04 -9.76
C LEU A 130 -2.67 -13.29 -11.19
N LYS A 131 -3.52 -13.84 -12.06
CA LYS A 131 -3.21 -14.05 -13.47
C LYS A 131 -2.97 -12.74 -14.21
N ASP A 132 -3.84 -11.76 -14.01
CA ASP A 132 -3.73 -10.45 -14.65
C ASP A 132 -2.50 -9.68 -14.13
N LEU A 133 -2.22 -9.75 -12.84
CA LEU A 133 -1.02 -9.17 -12.23
C LEU A 133 0.26 -9.83 -12.76
N GLU A 134 0.31 -11.17 -12.81
CA GLU A 134 1.48 -11.89 -13.32
C GLU A 134 1.75 -11.54 -14.79
N MET A 135 0.70 -11.47 -15.61
CA MET A 135 0.81 -11.09 -17.01
C MET A 135 1.35 -9.66 -17.15
N ALA A 136 0.78 -8.71 -16.42
CA ALA A 136 1.21 -7.32 -16.46
C ALA A 136 2.65 -7.14 -15.96
N LEU A 137 3.03 -7.79 -14.85
CA LEU A 137 4.40 -7.77 -14.34
C LEU A 137 5.42 -8.37 -15.32
N ARG A 138 5.05 -9.44 -16.03
CA ARG A 138 5.89 -10.07 -17.03
C ARG A 138 6.09 -9.21 -18.28
N GLU A 139 5.05 -8.49 -18.71
CA GLU A 139 5.09 -7.58 -19.85
C GLU A 139 5.76 -6.25 -19.53
N SER A 140 5.84 -5.90 -18.26
CA SER A 140 6.46 -4.65 -17.79
C SER A 140 7.93 -4.56 -18.16
N THR A 141 8.28 -3.45 -18.80
CA THR A 141 9.66 -3.06 -19.10
C THR A 141 10.16 -1.92 -18.21
N ALA A 142 9.35 -1.52 -17.23
CA ALA A 142 9.67 -0.44 -16.32
C ALA A 142 10.99 -0.68 -15.58
N LYS A 143 11.72 0.40 -15.34
CA LYS A 143 12.97 0.35 -14.58
C LYS A 143 12.74 -0.10 -13.14
N TRP A 144 11.66 0.37 -12.54
CA TRP A 144 11.24 0.02 -11.18
C TRP A 144 9.86 -0.62 -11.21
N LYS A 145 9.72 -1.79 -10.60
CA LYS A 145 8.45 -2.46 -10.41
C LYS A 145 8.05 -2.41 -8.95
N ILE A 146 6.95 -1.74 -8.67
CA ILE A 146 6.46 -1.52 -7.32
C ILE A 146 5.09 -2.15 -7.21
N VAL A 147 4.84 -2.94 -6.17
CA VAL A 147 3.52 -3.47 -5.88
C VAL A 147 3.02 -2.88 -4.57
N VAL A 148 1.81 -2.37 -4.58
CA VAL A 148 1.14 -1.76 -3.42
C VAL A 148 -0.09 -2.60 -3.08
N GLY A 149 -0.15 -3.08 -1.84
CA GLY A 149 -1.32 -3.74 -1.27
C GLY A 149 -1.61 -3.19 0.11
N HIS A 150 -2.70 -3.65 0.73
CA HIS A 150 -2.98 -3.25 2.11
C HIS A 150 -2.29 -4.15 3.13
N HIS A 151 -2.49 -5.48 3.02
CA HIS A 151 -1.95 -6.45 3.98
C HIS A 151 -0.45 -6.67 3.77
N ALA A 152 0.27 -6.87 4.89
CA ALA A 152 1.71 -7.12 4.86
C ALA A 152 2.03 -8.55 4.38
N ILE A 153 2.93 -8.70 3.41
CA ILE A 153 3.53 -10.02 3.13
C ILE A 153 4.49 -10.39 4.26
N ARG A 154 5.25 -9.40 4.75
CA ARG A 154 6.21 -9.55 5.86
C ARG A 154 6.01 -8.43 6.84
N SER A 155 5.81 -8.75 8.12
CA SER A 155 5.75 -7.79 9.22
C SER A 155 6.10 -8.44 10.55
N ILE A 156 6.69 -7.67 11.46
CA ILE A 156 6.81 -8.01 12.89
C ILE A 156 5.76 -7.32 13.75
N GLY A 157 4.91 -6.47 13.15
CA GLY A 157 3.85 -5.75 13.84
C GLY A 157 2.74 -6.67 14.34
N HIS A 158 1.67 -6.09 14.84
CA HIS A 158 0.54 -6.77 15.49
C HIS A 158 -0.05 -7.92 14.66
N HIS A 159 -0.31 -7.67 13.39
CA HIS A 159 -0.90 -8.68 12.51
C HIS A 159 0.13 -9.69 11.99
N GLY A 160 1.39 -9.26 11.82
CA GLY A 160 2.48 -10.10 11.32
C GLY A 160 2.33 -10.44 9.83
N ASP A 161 2.91 -11.57 9.45
CA ASP A 161 2.88 -12.07 8.07
C ASP A 161 1.49 -12.54 7.66
N THR A 162 1.03 -12.14 6.47
CA THR A 162 -0.20 -12.68 5.85
C THR A 162 0.15 -13.94 5.05
N GLN A 163 -0.22 -15.11 5.58
CA GLN A 163 0.19 -16.40 5.03
C GLN A 163 -0.37 -16.65 3.62
N GLU A 164 -1.57 -16.16 3.34
CA GLU A 164 -2.19 -16.25 2.03
C GLU A 164 -1.41 -15.47 0.97
N LEU A 165 -0.88 -14.30 1.33
CA LEU A 165 -0.04 -13.52 0.41
C LEU A 165 1.34 -14.15 0.22
N ILE A 166 1.91 -14.76 1.26
CA ILE A 166 3.16 -15.51 1.15
C ILE A 166 3.02 -16.68 0.19
N SER A 167 1.91 -17.41 0.27
CA SER A 167 1.71 -18.61 -0.53
C SER A 167 1.27 -18.33 -1.97
N GLN A 168 0.55 -17.23 -2.22
CA GLN A 168 -0.09 -16.97 -3.51
C GLN A 168 0.52 -15.78 -4.26
N LEU A 169 0.80 -14.67 -3.59
CA LEU A 169 1.28 -13.45 -4.23
C LEU A 169 2.81 -13.39 -4.31
N LEU A 170 3.50 -13.67 -3.21
CA LEU A 170 4.97 -13.54 -3.12
C LEU A 170 5.72 -14.29 -4.23
N PRO A 171 5.37 -15.54 -4.60
CA PRO A 171 6.05 -16.23 -5.69
C PRO A 171 5.97 -15.50 -7.04
N ILE A 172 4.85 -14.86 -7.33
CA ILE A 172 4.65 -14.07 -8.56
C ILE A 172 5.56 -12.84 -8.53
N LEU A 173 5.61 -12.13 -7.39
CA LEU A 173 6.47 -10.94 -7.25
C LEU A 173 7.94 -11.30 -7.42
N GLN A 174 8.40 -12.40 -6.83
CA GLN A 174 9.78 -12.88 -6.94
C GLN A 174 10.14 -13.29 -8.37
N ALA A 175 9.25 -14.04 -9.05
CA ALA A 175 9.46 -14.49 -10.43
C ALA A 175 9.56 -13.33 -11.44
N ASN A 176 8.96 -12.17 -11.12
CA ASN A 176 8.90 -11.01 -12.00
C ASN A 176 9.81 -9.86 -11.59
N ASN A 177 10.74 -10.10 -10.66
CA ASN A 177 11.75 -9.13 -10.21
C ASN A 177 11.13 -7.82 -9.70
N VAL A 178 10.10 -7.90 -8.86
CA VAL A 178 9.54 -6.75 -8.18
C VAL A 178 10.58 -6.18 -7.21
N ASP A 179 10.72 -4.86 -7.19
CA ASP A 179 11.71 -4.17 -6.36
C ASP A 179 11.17 -3.90 -4.96
N PHE A 180 9.93 -3.41 -4.88
CA PHE A 180 9.30 -3.00 -3.64
C PHE A 180 7.89 -3.58 -3.52
N TYR A 181 7.57 -4.11 -2.34
CA TYR A 181 6.21 -4.34 -1.90
C TYR A 181 5.89 -3.36 -0.78
N MET A 182 4.88 -2.53 -0.98
CA MET A 182 4.47 -1.49 -0.03
C MET A 182 3.10 -1.79 0.53
N ASN A 183 2.94 -1.64 1.83
CA ASN A 183 1.67 -1.95 2.51
C ASN A 183 1.38 -1.04 3.70
N GLY A 184 0.13 -1.15 4.20
CA GLY A 184 -0.36 -0.59 5.45
C GLY A 184 -0.62 -1.70 6.48
N HIS A 185 -1.83 -1.76 7.00
CA HIS A 185 -2.42 -2.74 7.89
C HIS A 185 -1.80 -2.78 9.30
N ASP A 186 -0.49 -3.06 9.43
CA ASP A 186 0.22 -2.89 10.69
C ASP A 186 0.49 -1.40 10.95
N HIS A 187 0.06 -0.92 12.11
CA HIS A 187 0.10 0.50 12.47
C HIS A 187 1.49 0.94 12.94
N CYS A 188 2.47 0.72 12.07
CA CYS A 188 3.88 1.01 12.27
C CYS A 188 4.53 1.52 10.98
N LEU A 189 5.80 1.88 11.08
CA LEU A 189 6.70 2.03 9.95
C LEU A 189 7.74 0.92 10.02
N GLU A 190 7.92 0.18 8.93
CA GLU A 190 8.80 -1.00 8.95
C GLU A 190 9.51 -1.21 7.61
N HIS A 191 10.74 -1.72 7.69
CA HIS A 191 11.51 -2.20 6.55
C HIS A 191 12.06 -3.59 6.84
N ILE A 192 11.62 -4.55 6.05
CA ILE A 192 12.15 -5.92 6.05
C ILE A 192 12.75 -6.21 4.67
N SER A 193 13.93 -6.84 4.64
CA SER A 193 14.54 -7.41 3.44
C SER A 193 14.77 -8.90 3.63
N ASP A 194 14.52 -9.68 2.59
CA ASP A 194 14.78 -11.11 2.60
C ASP A 194 16.09 -11.40 1.86
N THR A 195 16.99 -12.17 2.46
CA THR A 195 18.24 -12.59 1.81
C THR A 195 18.05 -13.53 0.62
N GLN A 196 16.83 -14.08 0.47
CA GLN A 196 16.46 -14.98 -0.62
C GLN A 196 15.71 -14.27 -1.76
N SER A 197 15.39 -12.99 -1.57
CA SER A 197 14.65 -12.18 -2.54
C SER A 197 15.19 -10.75 -2.56
N PRO A 198 15.34 -10.11 -3.72
CA PRO A 198 15.70 -8.70 -3.80
C PRO A 198 14.61 -7.76 -3.34
N ILE A 199 13.38 -8.25 -3.15
CA ILE A 199 12.21 -7.43 -2.79
C ILE A 199 12.42 -6.78 -1.42
N GLN A 200 12.21 -5.47 -1.35
CA GLN A 200 12.13 -4.74 -0.09
C GLN A 200 10.66 -4.66 0.34
N PHE A 201 10.34 -5.12 1.55
CA PHE A 201 9.01 -5.05 2.14
C PHE A 201 8.94 -3.81 3.02
N LEU A 202 8.02 -2.90 2.69
CA LEU A 202 7.95 -1.56 3.27
C LEU A 202 6.55 -1.32 3.82
N THR A 203 6.42 -1.26 5.15
CA THR A 203 5.15 -0.93 5.79
C THR A 203 5.10 0.55 6.14
N SER A 204 4.05 1.22 5.70
CA SER A 204 3.70 2.61 6.05
C SER A 204 2.24 2.67 6.49
N GLY A 205 1.93 2.03 7.61
CA GLY A 205 0.56 1.89 8.13
C GLY A 205 0.23 2.81 9.31
N ALA A 206 1.17 3.66 9.73
CA ALA A 206 1.01 4.51 10.91
C ALA A 206 0.59 5.96 10.59
N GLY A 207 -0.18 6.17 9.52
CA GLY A 207 -0.62 7.52 9.10
C GLY A 207 -1.60 8.16 10.06
N SER A 208 -2.65 7.41 10.47
CA SER A 208 -3.69 7.89 11.39
C SER A 208 -3.57 7.31 12.78
N LYS A 209 -3.21 6.03 12.90
CA LYS A 209 -3.07 5.29 14.16
C LYS A 209 -1.66 4.72 14.27
N ALA A 210 -1.16 4.57 15.49
CA ALA A 210 0.09 3.88 15.80
C ALA A 210 -0.10 3.08 17.09
N TRP A 211 0.38 1.85 17.12
CA TRP A 211 0.23 0.95 18.26
C TRP A 211 1.57 0.75 18.95
N ARG A 212 1.81 1.58 19.97
CA ARG A 212 3.04 1.56 20.75
C ARG A 212 3.27 0.22 21.45
N GLY A 213 4.44 -0.39 21.22
CA GLY A 213 4.86 -1.65 21.84
C GLY A 213 4.16 -2.89 21.31
N ASP A 214 3.34 -2.77 20.27
CA ASP A 214 2.60 -3.90 19.70
C ASP A 214 3.43 -4.60 18.64
N ILE A 215 4.37 -5.42 19.10
CA ILE A 215 5.31 -6.18 18.28
C ILE A 215 5.06 -7.66 18.51
N LYS A 216 4.81 -8.41 17.45
CA LYS A 216 4.57 -9.85 17.48
C LYS A 216 5.86 -10.65 17.54
N GLU A 217 6.91 -10.19 16.87
CA GLU A 217 8.20 -10.87 16.77
C GLU A 217 9.34 -9.86 16.82
N THR A 218 10.28 -10.02 17.77
CA THR A 218 11.39 -9.07 17.98
C THR A 218 12.71 -9.46 17.29
N ASN A 219 12.89 -10.72 16.89
CA ASN A 219 14.17 -11.26 16.38
C ASN A 219 14.03 -11.80 14.95
N ARG A 220 13.37 -11.06 14.08
CA ARG A 220 13.21 -11.47 12.69
C ARG A 220 14.47 -11.22 11.87
N ARG A 221 14.92 -12.28 11.18
CA ARG A 221 15.99 -12.13 10.18
C ARG A 221 15.50 -11.22 9.03
N GLY A 222 16.33 -10.27 8.65
CA GLY A 222 16.02 -9.32 7.59
C GLY A 222 15.29 -8.06 8.05
N LEU A 223 14.96 -7.93 9.35
CA LEU A 223 14.47 -6.68 9.91
C LEU A 223 15.59 -5.63 9.88
N ASN A 224 15.34 -4.53 9.16
CA ASN A 224 16.29 -3.43 9.05
C ASN A 224 15.84 -2.20 9.83
N PHE A 225 14.53 -2.01 9.97
CA PHE A 225 13.96 -0.87 10.67
C PHE A 225 12.55 -1.18 11.16
N PHE A 226 12.21 -0.69 12.34
CA PHE A 226 10.87 -0.69 12.91
C PHE A 226 10.64 0.56 13.76
N TYR A 227 9.47 1.18 13.61
CA TYR A 227 9.05 2.31 14.42
C TYR A 227 7.54 2.24 14.68
N ASP A 228 7.18 2.16 15.95
CA ASP A 228 5.79 2.02 16.44
C ASP A 228 5.08 3.36 16.66
N GLY A 229 5.61 4.44 16.11
CA GLY A 229 5.01 5.78 16.17
C GLY A 229 4.34 6.17 14.86
N GLN A 230 3.54 7.23 14.92
CA GLN A 230 2.94 7.80 13.72
C GLN A 230 4.00 8.38 12.78
N GLY A 231 3.77 8.20 11.48
CA GLY A 231 4.68 8.66 10.46
C GLY A 231 4.21 8.32 9.05
N PHE A 232 5.11 8.49 8.10
CA PHE A 232 4.86 8.24 6.68
C PHE A 232 6.18 7.96 5.95
N MET A 233 6.08 7.58 4.69
CA MET A 233 7.21 7.24 3.84
C MET A 233 7.21 8.11 2.58
N SER A 234 8.39 8.38 2.01
CA SER A 234 8.56 8.91 0.66
C SER A 234 9.40 7.98 -0.20
N VAL A 235 9.16 8.01 -1.51
CA VAL A 235 9.90 7.26 -2.51
C VAL A 235 10.32 8.22 -3.62
N GLN A 236 11.61 8.30 -3.89
CA GLN A 236 12.17 9.05 -5.00
C GLN A 236 12.88 8.07 -5.93
N LEU A 237 12.59 8.15 -7.22
CA LEU A 237 13.13 7.25 -8.23
C LEU A 237 13.89 8.03 -9.28
N THR A 238 14.98 7.44 -9.76
CA THR A 238 15.70 7.87 -10.95
C THR A 238 15.97 6.66 -11.84
N GLN A 239 16.63 6.86 -12.97
CA GLN A 239 17.05 5.77 -13.87
C GLN A 239 18.01 4.79 -13.19
N THR A 240 18.76 5.21 -12.18
CA THR A 240 19.86 4.41 -11.61
C THR A 240 19.72 4.15 -10.12
N TYR A 241 18.94 4.90 -9.39
CA TYR A 241 18.75 4.69 -7.95
C TYR A 241 17.34 5.01 -7.49
N SER A 242 16.96 4.40 -6.37
CA SER A 242 15.81 4.76 -5.55
C SER A 242 16.27 5.26 -4.19
N ASN A 243 15.55 6.24 -3.63
CA ASN A 243 15.72 6.71 -2.26
C ASN A 243 14.37 6.62 -1.55
N VAL A 244 14.27 5.73 -0.58
CA VAL A 244 13.08 5.59 0.28
C VAL A 244 13.43 6.13 1.66
N GLU A 245 12.61 7.05 2.17
CA GLU A 245 12.81 7.62 3.50
C GLU A 245 11.53 7.48 4.34
N PHE A 246 11.72 7.06 5.59
CA PHE A 246 10.67 7.00 6.60
C PHE A 246 10.78 8.19 7.53
N TYR A 247 9.66 8.83 7.83
CA TYR A 247 9.59 10.06 8.63
C TYR A 247 8.66 9.90 9.82
N ASP A 248 8.99 10.55 10.93
CA ASP A 248 8.04 10.79 12.01
C ASP A 248 7.07 11.94 11.67
N VAL A 249 6.15 12.23 12.58
CA VAL A 249 5.17 13.32 12.44
C VAL A 249 5.80 14.72 12.34
N SER A 250 7.02 14.89 12.83
CA SER A 250 7.77 16.17 12.75
C SER A 250 8.43 16.36 11.37
N GLY A 251 8.52 15.30 10.57
CA GLY A 251 9.26 15.27 9.30
C GLY A 251 10.74 14.95 9.47
N LYS A 252 11.14 14.43 10.63
CA LYS A 252 12.50 13.92 10.85
C LYS A 252 12.64 12.56 10.15
N VAL A 253 13.71 12.38 9.38
CA VAL A 253 14.07 11.10 8.78
C VAL A 253 14.49 10.12 9.88
N LEU A 254 13.79 9.00 9.96
CA LEU A 254 14.07 7.91 10.90
C LEU A 254 14.91 6.81 10.27
N HIS A 255 14.67 6.52 8.99
CA HIS A 255 15.36 5.47 8.24
C HIS A 255 15.43 5.83 6.77
N ARG A 256 16.47 5.34 6.09
CA ARG A 256 16.70 5.55 4.65
C ARG A 256 17.18 4.27 4.00
N ILE A 257 16.66 4.02 2.79
CA ILE A 257 17.06 2.93 1.93
C ILE A 257 17.48 3.53 0.59
N ILE A 258 18.67 3.16 0.11
CA ILE A 258 19.13 3.51 -1.22
C ILE A 258 19.39 2.20 -1.97
N SER A 259 18.70 2.01 -3.08
CA SER A 259 18.95 0.89 -3.99
C SER A 259 19.44 1.42 -5.34
N SER A 260 20.34 0.70 -5.98
CA SER A 260 20.89 1.09 -7.28
C SER A 260 20.62 0.02 -8.34
N LYS A 261 20.35 0.47 -9.56
CA LYS A 261 20.25 -0.37 -10.75
C LYS A 261 21.27 0.08 -11.80
N GLN A 262 21.91 -0.88 -12.44
CA GLN A 262 22.81 -0.56 -13.55
C GLN A 262 22.00 -0.07 -14.76
N LEU A 263 22.54 0.91 -15.47
CA LEU A 263 22.05 1.22 -16.80
C LEU A 263 22.44 0.05 -17.71
N HIS A 264 21.46 -0.60 -18.32
CA HIS A 264 21.77 -1.51 -19.41
C HIS A 264 22.37 -0.67 -20.54
N SER A 265 23.68 -0.80 -20.79
CA SER A 265 24.25 -0.31 -22.02
C SER A 265 23.60 -1.12 -23.14
N SER A 266 22.77 -0.46 -23.94
CA SER A 266 22.37 -1.00 -25.26
C SER A 266 23.63 -1.16 -26.07
N ILE A 267 24.06 -2.40 -26.27
CA ILE A 267 25.12 -2.75 -27.26
C ILE A 267 24.42 -2.87 -28.61
#